data_957474570eb9139ad9942cda6c5422c5
#
_entry.id   957474570eb9139ad9942cda6c5422c5
#
_cell.length_a   1.000
_cell.length_b   1.000
_cell.length_c   1.000
_cell.angle_alpha   90.00
_cell.angle_beta   90.00
_cell.angle_gamma   90.00
#
_symmetry.space_group_name_H-M   'P 1'
#
loop_
_entity.id
_entity.type
_entity.pdbx_description
1 polymer ?
#
loop_
_entity_poly.entity_id
_entity_poly.type
_entity_poly.pdbx_seq_one_letter_code
_entity_poly.pdbx_strand_id
1 'polypeptide(L)'
;MAYGTNSSGNAGQVAIDRFAEMMIARMEQMKASDWKKGWIGGTSGFAGLPQNVGGRNYSGSNSFFLQLQTAAQGYQLPVYLTFKQAHNLKAHVLKGEKAFPVVYWDVLVKDKNGHKVSSDEYKAMSKEEKKGMDVIPFFKAFPVYNIDQTNLAEVQPERVQKLMEKFKVPELRDKEGMYVHAALDRMIETQGWLCPIQADKRVDGAFYSPAQDIVVLPMKEQFNIGDTPEEIYRGGMEFYSTMLHEMSH
;
A
#
# COMPACT_ATOMS: atom_id res chain seq x y z
N MET A 1 -16.84 4.54 -43.07
CA MET A 1 -16.61 5.31 -41.83
C MET A 1 -15.79 4.43 -40.89
N ALA A 2 -14.52 4.73 -40.79
CA ALA A 2 -13.61 3.94 -39.96
C ALA A 2 -13.75 4.38 -38.48
N TYR A 3 -14.17 3.46 -37.64
CA TYR A 3 -14.14 3.67 -36.18
C TYR A 3 -12.67 3.72 -35.71
N GLY A 4 -12.26 4.88 -35.25
CA GLY A 4 -10.97 5.05 -34.62
C GLY A 4 -10.87 4.16 -33.39
N THR A 5 -9.93 3.21 -33.40
CA THR A 5 -9.60 2.34 -32.30
C THR A 5 -9.08 3.19 -31.15
N ASN A 6 -9.82 3.24 -30.05
CA ASN A 6 -9.47 3.95 -28.82
C ASN A 6 -8.15 3.39 -28.26
N SER A 7 -7.08 4.16 -28.38
CA SER A 7 -5.77 3.85 -27.78
C SER A 7 -5.79 3.74 -26.23
N SER A 8 -6.87 4.20 -25.59
CA SER A 8 -7.07 4.10 -24.14
C SER A 8 -7.41 2.68 -23.66
N GLY A 9 -8.05 1.85 -24.49
CA GLY A 9 -8.37 0.46 -24.14
C GLY A 9 -7.13 -0.42 -23.99
N ASN A 10 -6.11 -0.19 -24.80
CA ASN A 10 -4.88 -0.98 -24.77
C ASN A 10 -4.02 -0.70 -23.53
N ALA A 11 -3.86 0.56 -23.10
CA ALA A 11 -3.07 0.91 -21.94
C ALA A 11 -3.67 0.39 -20.62
N GLY A 12 -5.01 0.38 -20.52
CA GLY A 12 -5.73 -0.20 -19.40
C GLY A 12 -5.55 -1.71 -19.31
N GLN A 13 -5.68 -2.42 -20.43
CA GLN A 13 -5.48 -3.86 -20.47
C GLN A 13 -4.05 -4.23 -20.11
N VAL A 14 -3.03 -3.53 -20.62
CA VAL A 14 -1.62 -3.73 -20.26
C VAL A 14 -1.39 -3.55 -18.76
N ALA A 15 -2.08 -2.59 -18.11
CA ALA A 15 -1.96 -2.42 -16.66
C ALA A 15 -2.58 -3.59 -15.89
N ILE A 16 -3.76 -4.06 -16.31
CA ILE A 16 -4.45 -5.22 -15.72
C ILE A 16 -3.60 -6.48 -15.87
N ASP A 17 -3.08 -6.74 -17.05
CA ASP A 17 -2.25 -7.90 -17.34
C ASP A 17 -0.99 -7.90 -16.47
N ARG A 18 -0.33 -6.74 -16.34
CA ARG A 18 0.85 -6.61 -15.47
C ARG A 18 0.53 -6.79 -13.99
N PHE A 19 -0.62 -6.34 -13.54
CA PHE A 19 -1.09 -6.61 -12.17
C PHE A 19 -1.36 -8.09 -11.96
N ALA A 20 -1.99 -8.76 -12.91
CA ALA A 20 -2.23 -10.19 -12.85
C ALA A 20 -0.92 -10.99 -12.83
N GLU A 21 0.03 -10.66 -13.69
CA GLU A 21 1.37 -11.29 -13.70
C GLU A 21 2.08 -11.15 -12.34
N MET A 22 2.05 -9.96 -11.73
CA MET A 22 2.66 -9.73 -10.42
C MET A 22 1.98 -10.56 -9.33
N MET A 23 0.65 -10.65 -9.34
CA MET A 23 -0.09 -11.46 -8.37
C MET A 23 0.22 -12.94 -8.52
N ILE A 24 0.24 -13.43 -9.76
CA ILE A 24 0.58 -14.83 -10.07
C ILE A 24 2.00 -15.14 -9.60
N ALA A 25 2.99 -14.32 -9.96
CA ALA A 25 4.38 -14.51 -9.54
C ALA A 25 4.51 -14.51 -8.01
N ARG A 26 3.78 -13.64 -7.31
CA ARG A 26 3.78 -13.63 -5.84
C ARG A 26 3.14 -14.87 -5.24
N MET A 27 2.03 -15.33 -5.80
CA MET A 27 1.37 -16.59 -5.38
C MET A 27 2.26 -17.80 -5.60
N GLU A 28 3.00 -17.86 -6.71
CA GLU A 28 3.97 -18.93 -6.99
C GLU A 28 5.13 -18.93 -6.00
N GLN A 29 5.68 -17.76 -5.66
CA GLN A 29 6.69 -17.63 -4.62
C GLN A 29 6.18 -18.11 -3.25
N MET A 30 4.91 -17.84 -2.93
CA MET A 30 4.30 -18.28 -1.67
C MET A 30 4.08 -19.80 -1.63
N LYS A 31 3.84 -20.45 -2.78
CA LYS A 31 3.72 -21.92 -2.86
C LYS A 31 5.06 -22.64 -2.69
N ALA A 32 6.16 -21.99 -3.08
CA ALA A 32 7.51 -22.54 -3.00
C ALA A 32 8.15 -22.37 -1.61
N SER A 33 7.66 -21.48 -0.78
CA SER A 33 8.07 -21.30 0.61
C SER A 33 7.01 -21.88 1.52
N ASP A 34 7.42 -22.67 2.54
CA ASP A 34 6.52 -23.01 3.64
C ASP A 34 5.78 -21.73 4.06
N TRP A 35 4.46 -21.80 4.11
CA TRP A 35 3.58 -20.69 4.44
C TRP A 35 3.99 -20.06 5.78
N LYS A 36 4.97 -19.20 5.77
CA LYS A 36 5.20 -18.24 6.83
C LYS A 36 4.42 -16.99 6.43
N LYS A 37 3.48 -16.56 7.27
CA LYS A 37 2.62 -15.35 7.11
C LYS A 37 3.46 -14.09 6.84
N GLY A 38 4.18 -14.02 5.71
CA GLY A 38 5.18 -12.98 5.44
C GLY A 38 4.71 -11.85 4.51
N TRP A 39 3.44 -11.82 4.14
CA TRP A 39 2.97 -10.84 3.16
C TRP A 39 2.36 -9.56 3.76
N ILE A 40 2.12 -9.54 5.07
CA ILE A 40 1.68 -8.34 5.82
C ILE A 40 2.80 -7.82 6.73
N GLY A 41 3.71 -8.67 7.19
CA GLY A 41 4.90 -8.26 7.91
C GLY A 41 6.00 -7.89 6.92
N GLY A 42 5.95 -6.66 6.44
CA GLY A 42 6.82 -6.21 5.37
C GLY A 42 8.29 -6.42 5.66
N THR A 43 8.91 -7.19 4.79
CA THR A 43 10.34 -7.06 4.50
C THR A 43 10.67 -5.75 3.76
N SER A 44 9.71 -4.86 3.58
CA SER A 44 9.97 -3.50 3.17
C SER A 44 10.42 -2.73 4.41
N GLY A 45 11.69 -2.48 4.55
CA GLY A 45 12.29 -1.70 5.64
C GLY A 45 11.86 -0.23 5.68
N PHE A 46 10.60 0.06 5.33
CA PHE A 46 10.04 1.40 5.33
C PHE A 46 8.63 1.43 5.94
N ALA A 47 8.30 2.53 6.61
CA ALA A 47 6.97 2.81 7.14
C ALA A 47 6.18 3.72 6.18
N GLY A 48 4.90 3.40 5.96
CA GLY A 48 3.98 4.27 5.23
C GLY A 48 3.55 3.77 3.86
N LEU A 49 2.65 4.53 3.24
CA LEU A 49 2.07 4.21 1.94
C LEU A 49 2.96 4.71 0.79
N PRO A 50 2.95 4.02 -0.36
CA PRO A 50 3.57 4.53 -1.56
C PRO A 50 3.10 5.95 -1.88
N GLN A 51 4.03 6.81 -2.22
CA GLN A 51 3.75 8.19 -2.57
C GLN A 51 4.45 8.60 -3.86
N ASN A 52 3.93 9.66 -4.49
CA ASN A 52 4.68 10.30 -5.56
C ASN A 52 5.81 11.17 -4.98
N VAL A 53 6.76 11.56 -5.81
CA VAL A 53 7.90 12.42 -5.40
C VAL A 53 7.48 13.80 -4.88
N GLY A 54 6.25 14.22 -5.11
CA GLY A 54 5.64 15.43 -4.55
C GLY A 54 4.99 15.23 -3.17
N GLY A 55 5.02 14.01 -2.61
CA GLY A 55 4.51 13.69 -1.28
C GLY A 55 3.04 13.25 -1.22
N ARG A 56 2.34 13.16 -2.37
CA ARG A 56 0.97 12.66 -2.43
C ARG A 56 0.97 11.12 -2.40
N ASN A 57 0.27 10.54 -1.44
CA ASN A 57 0.10 9.10 -1.34
C ASN A 57 -0.76 8.56 -2.49
N TYR A 58 -0.41 7.38 -2.96
CA TYR A 58 -1.27 6.56 -3.80
C TYR A 58 -2.36 5.89 -2.94
N SER A 59 -3.48 5.55 -3.55
CA SER A 59 -4.63 4.93 -2.87
C SER A 59 -5.15 3.72 -3.65
N GLY A 60 -5.97 2.91 -2.97
CA GLY A 60 -6.62 1.73 -3.57
C GLY A 60 -5.60 0.76 -4.17
N SER A 61 -5.96 0.19 -5.32
CA SER A 61 -5.13 -0.78 -6.05
C SER A 61 -3.74 -0.25 -6.40
N ASN A 62 -3.60 1.03 -6.72
CA ASN A 62 -2.29 1.62 -6.99
C ASN A 62 -1.35 1.53 -5.78
N SER A 63 -1.84 1.85 -4.58
CA SER A 63 -1.05 1.73 -3.35
C SER A 63 -0.61 0.29 -3.14
N PHE A 64 -1.53 -0.65 -3.24
CA PHE A 64 -1.25 -2.07 -3.05
C PHE A 64 -0.20 -2.59 -4.05
N PHE A 65 -0.38 -2.36 -5.35
CA PHE A 65 0.55 -2.85 -6.35
C PHE A 65 1.92 -2.16 -6.32
N LEU A 66 1.97 -0.88 -5.95
CA LEU A 66 3.25 -0.20 -5.79
C LEU A 66 4.01 -0.69 -4.54
N GLN A 67 3.32 -1.10 -3.47
CA GLN A 67 3.96 -1.78 -2.34
C GLN A 67 4.56 -3.12 -2.76
N LEU A 68 3.78 -3.95 -3.48
CA LEU A 68 4.27 -5.22 -4.01
C LEU A 68 5.46 -5.02 -4.95
N GLN A 69 5.39 -4.02 -5.84
CA GLN A 69 6.48 -3.70 -6.75
C GLN A 69 7.74 -3.26 -5.99
N THR A 70 7.59 -2.41 -4.96
CA THR A 70 8.70 -1.98 -4.11
C THR A 70 9.40 -3.18 -3.47
N ALA A 71 8.63 -4.09 -2.88
CA ALA A 71 9.15 -5.29 -2.23
C ALA A 71 9.77 -6.28 -3.24
N ALA A 72 9.10 -6.53 -4.37
CA ALA A 72 9.55 -7.49 -5.37
C ALA A 72 10.86 -7.07 -6.06
N GLN A 73 11.07 -5.76 -6.22
CA GLN A 73 12.29 -5.22 -6.84
C GLN A 73 13.39 -4.87 -5.82
N GLY A 74 13.10 -4.98 -4.52
CA GLY A 74 14.04 -4.60 -3.47
C GLY A 74 14.33 -3.10 -3.41
N TYR A 75 13.40 -2.25 -3.85
CA TYR A 75 13.59 -0.80 -3.78
C TYR A 75 13.62 -0.33 -2.32
N GLN A 76 14.48 0.64 -2.06
CA GLN A 76 14.71 1.18 -0.71
C GLN A 76 13.51 1.98 -0.19
N LEU A 77 12.82 2.70 -1.08
CA LEU A 77 11.70 3.57 -0.70
C LEU A 77 10.50 3.38 -1.63
N PRO A 78 9.26 3.45 -1.13
CA PRO A 78 8.04 3.38 -1.93
C PRO A 78 7.71 4.74 -2.54
N VAL A 79 8.68 5.38 -3.18
CA VAL A 79 8.52 6.70 -3.78
C VAL A 79 8.64 6.60 -5.29
N TYR A 80 7.63 7.11 -5.97
CA TYR A 80 7.49 6.98 -7.41
C TYR A 80 7.36 8.33 -8.10
N LEU A 81 7.78 8.41 -9.34
CA LEU A 81 7.71 9.61 -10.16
C LEU A 81 7.46 9.27 -11.64
N THR A 82 6.86 10.20 -12.34
CA THR A 82 6.77 10.14 -13.80
C THR A 82 8.06 10.61 -14.45
N PHE A 83 8.27 10.26 -15.72
CA PHE A 83 9.41 10.76 -16.50
C PHE A 83 9.51 12.30 -16.47
N LYS A 84 8.37 12.99 -16.61
CA LYS A 84 8.32 14.46 -16.53
C LYS A 84 8.74 14.99 -15.15
N GLN A 85 8.34 14.30 -14.07
CA GLN A 85 8.76 14.68 -12.71
C GLN A 85 10.26 14.47 -12.50
N ALA A 86 10.84 13.37 -13.03
CA ALA A 86 12.28 13.17 -13.01
C ALA A 86 13.01 14.32 -13.68
N HIS A 87 12.61 14.64 -14.92
CA HIS A 87 13.20 15.74 -15.68
C HIS A 87 13.10 17.09 -14.96
N ASN A 88 11.95 17.40 -14.35
CA ASN A 88 11.76 18.64 -13.57
C ASN A 88 12.70 18.72 -12.35
N LEU A 89 13.07 17.58 -11.80
CA LEU A 89 14.03 17.45 -10.70
C LEU A 89 15.49 17.40 -11.17
N LYS A 90 15.74 17.60 -12.47
CA LYS A 90 17.05 17.47 -13.13
C LYS A 90 17.63 16.05 -13.01
N ALA A 91 16.79 15.07 -12.74
CA ALA A 91 17.12 13.65 -12.74
C ALA A 91 16.69 13.00 -14.06
N HIS A 92 17.21 11.82 -14.32
CA HIS A 92 16.80 10.98 -15.45
C HIS A 92 16.60 9.53 -15.01
N VAL A 93 15.78 8.83 -15.76
CA VAL A 93 15.58 7.39 -15.59
C VAL A 93 16.78 6.65 -16.13
N LEU A 94 17.29 5.66 -15.41
CA LEU A 94 18.44 4.87 -15.79
C LEU A 94 18.14 4.03 -17.03
N LYS A 95 19.18 3.78 -17.83
CA LYS A 95 19.03 3.04 -19.10
C LYS A 95 18.57 1.59 -18.83
N GLY A 96 17.51 1.19 -19.51
CA GLY A 96 16.98 -0.18 -19.40
C GLY A 96 15.85 -0.34 -18.38
N GLU A 97 15.61 0.66 -17.55
CA GLU A 97 14.56 0.63 -16.54
C GLU A 97 13.16 0.63 -17.17
N LYS A 98 12.25 -0.14 -16.55
CA LYS A 98 10.87 -0.28 -17.02
C LYS A 98 9.91 0.40 -16.06
N ALA A 99 9.02 1.23 -16.63
CA ALA A 99 7.97 1.86 -15.86
C ALA A 99 6.96 0.84 -15.32
N PHE A 100 6.37 1.19 -14.17
CA PHE A 100 5.19 0.52 -13.65
C PHE A 100 3.94 1.36 -13.92
N PRO A 101 2.83 0.77 -14.43
CA PRO A 101 1.61 1.53 -14.69
C PRO A 101 0.85 1.80 -13.40
N VAL A 102 0.49 3.05 -13.14
CA VAL A 102 -0.54 3.41 -12.17
C VAL A 102 -1.80 3.81 -12.91
N VAL A 103 -2.94 3.44 -12.37
CA VAL A 103 -4.24 3.62 -13.03
C VAL A 103 -5.02 4.75 -12.38
N TYR A 104 -5.68 5.52 -13.20
CA TYR A 104 -6.56 6.61 -12.81
C TYR A 104 -7.92 6.44 -13.45
N TRP A 105 -8.94 6.35 -12.62
CA TRP A 105 -10.32 6.33 -13.03
C TRP A 105 -10.90 7.72 -12.92
N ASP A 106 -11.57 8.16 -13.97
CA ASP A 106 -12.28 9.42 -14.01
C ASP A 106 -13.51 9.30 -14.90
N VAL A 107 -14.32 10.31 -14.90
CA VAL A 107 -15.52 10.39 -15.75
C VAL A 107 -15.43 11.60 -16.64
N LEU A 108 -15.70 11.40 -17.93
CA LEU A 108 -15.97 12.47 -18.85
C LEU A 108 -17.46 12.77 -18.80
N VAL A 109 -17.81 13.92 -18.27
CA VAL A 109 -19.20 14.36 -18.17
C VAL A 109 -19.50 15.32 -19.31
N LYS A 110 -20.62 15.11 -19.98
CA LYS A 110 -21.15 16.02 -20.99
C LYS A 110 -22.59 16.43 -20.64
N ASP A 111 -22.91 17.67 -20.89
CA ASP A 111 -24.29 18.16 -20.83
C ASP A 111 -25.14 17.67 -22.04
N LYS A 112 -26.42 17.98 -22.01
CA LYS A 112 -27.37 17.63 -23.11
C LYS A 112 -26.99 18.23 -24.47
N ASN A 113 -26.16 19.26 -24.49
CA ASN A 113 -25.64 19.93 -25.67
C ASN A 113 -24.29 19.38 -26.14
N GLY A 114 -23.74 18.39 -25.41
CA GLY A 114 -22.44 17.77 -25.68
C GLY A 114 -21.24 18.56 -25.16
N HIS A 115 -21.41 19.63 -24.38
CA HIS A 115 -20.32 20.37 -23.77
C HIS A 115 -19.75 19.61 -22.61
N LYS A 116 -18.42 19.67 -22.46
CA LYS A 116 -17.71 19.04 -21.34
C LYS A 116 -17.96 19.79 -20.05
N VAL A 117 -18.35 19.09 -19.02
CA VAL A 117 -18.46 19.55 -17.64
C VAL A 117 -17.27 19.07 -16.84
N SER A 118 -16.67 19.91 -16.02
CA SER A 118 -15.54 19.50 -15.19
C SER A 118 -15.98 18.52 -14.08
N SER A 119 -15.06 17.67 -13.64
CA SER A 119 -15.34 16.70 -12.55
C SER A 119 -15.79 17.38 -11.26
N ASP A 120 -15.25 18.56 -10.98
CA ASP A 120 -15.59 19.32 -9.77
C ASP A 120 -16.96 19.99 -9.86
N GLU A 121 -17.30 20.54 -11.02
CA GLU A 121 -18.66 21.04 -11.31
C GLU A 121 -19.69 19.91 -11.21
N TYR A 122 -19.42 18.77 -11.83
CA TYR A 122 -20.31 17.62 -11.75
C TYR A 122 -20.52 17.12 -10.31
N LYS A 123 -19.46 17.07 -9.49
CA LYS A 123 -19.58 16.68 -8.06
C LYS A 123 -20.48 17.64 -7.28
N ALA A 124 -20.41 18.92 -7.59
CA ALA A 124 -21.18 19.97 -6.91
C ALA A 124 -22.66 20.01 -7.32
N MET A 125 -23.03 19.39 -8.44
CA MET A 125 -24.42 19.36 -8.95
C MET A 125 -25.36 18.57 -8.05
N SER A 126 -26.60 18.99 -8.01
CA SER A 126 -27.74 18.28 -7.40
C SER A 126 -28.03 16.96 -8.13
N LYS A 127 -28.81 16.09 -7.50
CA LYS A 127 -29.24 14.81 -8.13
C LYS A 127 -30.09 15.03 -9.37
N GLU A 128 -30.88 16.09 -9.39
CA GLU A 128 -31.74 16.47 -10.51
C GLU A 128 -30.92 16.91 -11.72
N GLU A 129 -29.93 17.78 -11.52
CA GLU A 129 -29.03 18.24 -12.58
C GLU A 129 -28.21 17.09 -13.16
N LYS A 130 -27.76 16.15 -12.33
CA LYS A 130 -27.01 14.94 -12.78
C LYS A 130 -27.81 14.01 -13.69
N LYS A 131 -29.15 13.96 -13.60
CA LYS A 131 -30.01 13.12 -14.42
C LYS A 131 -29.96 13.45 -15.93
N GLY A 132 -29.51 14.65 -16.28
CA GLY A 132 -29.41 15.07 -17.67
C GLY A 132 -28.02 15.02 -18.28
N MET A 133 -27.04 14.47 -17.53
CA MET A 133 -25.66 14.40 -17.94
C MET A 133 -25.33 13.04 -18.56
N ASP A 134 -24.53 13.04 -19.63
CA ASP A 134 -23.91 11.84 -20.19
C ASP A 134 -22.58 11.62 -19.49
N VAL A 135 -22.50 10.54 -18.71
CA VAL A 135 -21.33 10.21 -17.87
C VAL A 135 -20.60 9.03 -18.48
N ILE A 136 -19.46 9.29 -19.09
CA ILE A 136 -18.63 8.29 -19.75
C ILE A 136 -17.43 7.99 -18.85
N PRO A 137 -17.40 6.83 -18.18
CA PRO A 137 -16.23 6.45 -17.40
C PRO A 137 -15.05 6.21 -18.34
N PHE A 138 -13.87 6.71 -17.93
CA PHE A 138 -12.65 6.43 -18.64
C PHE A 138 -11.52 6.05 -17.68
N PHE A 139 -10.58 5.35 -18.23
CA PHE A 139 -9.48 4.76 -17.52
C PHE A 139 -8.17 5.18 -18.20
N LYS A 140 -7.25 5.72 -17.41
CA LYS A 140 -5.92 6.10 -17.89
C LYS A 140 -4.85 5.40 -17.08
N ALA A 141 -3.87 4.83 -17.75
CA ALA A 141 -2.65 4.35 -17.14
C ALA A 141 -1.53 5.37 -17.33
N PHE A 142 -0.81 5.67 -16.26
CA PHE A 142 0.35 6.55 -16.27
C PHE A 142 1.59 5.76 -15.89
N PRO A 143 2.65 5.78 -16.71
CA PRO A 143 3.90 5.14 -16.37
C PRO A 143 4.60 5.91 -15.24
N VAL A 144 4.99 5.19 -14.19
CA VAL A 144 5.79 5.70 -13.09
C VAL A 144 7.04 4.84 -12.90
N TYR A 145 8.07 5.43 -12.37
CA TYR A 145 9.33 4.79 -12.00
C TYR A 145 9.55 4.97 -10.52
N ASN A 146 10.16 4.00 -9.86
CA ASN A 146 10.67 4.21 -8.51
C ASN A 146 11.88 5.16 -8.56
N ILE A 147 12.13 5.89 -7.47
CA ILE A 147 13.30 6.79 -7.41
C ILE A 147 14.62 6.03 -7.56
N ASP A 148 14.70 4.77 -7.13
CA ASP A 148 15.88 3.91 -7.30
C ASP A 148 16.16 3.54 -8.77
N GLN A 149 15.18 3.71 -9.66
CA GLN A 149 15.34 3.59 -11.11
C GLN A 149 15.85 4.87 -11.76
N THR A 150 16.28 5.85 -10.96
CA THR A 150 16.74 7.16 -11.43
C THR A 150 18.05 7.55 -10.76
N ASN A 151 18.74 8.53 -11.31
CA ASN A 151 19.88 9.13 -10.64
C ASN A 151 19.52 10.24 -9.63
N LEU A 152 18.30 10.20 -9.06
CA LEU A 152 17.82 11.24 -8.14
C LEU A 152 18.70 11.37 -6.90
N ALA A 153 19.23 10.26 -6.39
CA ALA A 153 20.12 10.27 -5.24
C ALA A 153 21.46 11.01 -5.50
N GLU A 154 21.92 11.01 -6.74
CA GLU A 154 23.14 11.72 -7.15
C GLU A 154 22.89 13.22 -7.30
N VAL A 155 21.76 13.61 -7.91
CA VAL A 155 21.48 15.02 -8.23
C VAL A 155 20.78 15.77 -7.11
N GLN A 156 20.08 15.06 -6.20
CA GLN A 156 19.37 15.62 -5.06
C GLN A 156 19.52 14.75 -3.79
N PRO A 157 20.73 14.55 -3.27
CA PRO A 157 20.99 13.66 -2.14
C PRO A 157 20.23 14.05 -0.87
N GLU A 158 20.15 15.35 -0.56
CA GLU A 158 19.42 15.84 0.62
C GLU A 158 17.92 15.52 0.56
N ARG A 159 17.33 15.57 -0.64
CA ARG A 159 15.92 15.20 -0.83
C ARG A 159 15.69 13.73 -0.58
N VAL A 160 16.55 12.87 -1.10
CA VAL A 160 16.47 11.43 -0.89
C VAL A 160 16.70 11.08 0.57
N GLN A 161 17.65 11.73 1.24
CA GLN A 161 17.88 11.54 2.67
C GLN A 161 16.64 11.91 3.51
N LYS A 162 15.99 13.04 3.23
CA LYS A 162 14.72 13.42 3.90
C LYS A 162 13.60 12.39 3.68
N LEU A 163 13.55 11.78 2.48
CA LEU A 163 12.62 10.70 2.21
C LEU A 163 12.97 9.45 3.00
N MET A 164 14.25 9.08 3.09
CA MET A 164 14.71 7.96 3.92
C MET A 164 14.32 8.15 5.39
N GLU A 165 14.55 9.33 5.94
CA GLU A 165 14.14 9.66 7.32
C GLU A 165 12.62 9.58 7.51
N LYS A 166 11.85 10.08 6.54
CA LYS A 166 10.38 10.04 6.58
C LYS A 166 9.83 8.61 6.59
N PHE A 167 10.45 7.71 5.84
CA PHE A 167 10.02 6.32 5.70
C PHE A 167 10.74 5.37 6.66
N LYS A 168 11.66 5.88 7.46
CA LYS A 168 12.34 5.07 8.48
C LYS A 168 11.31 4.49 9.44
N VAL A 169 11.32 3.17 9.58
CA VAL A 169 10.55 2.49 10.61
C VAL A 169 11.21 2.83 11.95
N PRO A 170 10.52 3.48 12.89
CA PRO A 170 11.07 3.64 14.22
C PRO A 170 11.25 2.25 14.84
N GLU A 171 12.45 1.90 15.24
CA GLU A 171 12.69 0.69 16.01
C GLU A 171 12.13 0.88 17.43
N LEU A 172 10.87 0.56 17.59
CA LEU A 172 10.21 0.53 18.89
C LEU A 172 10.33 -0.89 19.43
N ARG A 173 11.22 -1.08 20.42
CA ARG A 173 11.47 -2.36 21.08
C ARG A 173 11.15 -2.25 22.57
N ASP A 174 10.57 -3.30 23.14
CA ASP A 174 10.48 -3.46 24.59
C ASP A 174 11.82 -3.96 25.18
N LYS A 175 11.81 -4.28 26.46
CA LYS A 175 13.01 -4.75 27.18
C LYS A 175 13.51 -6.11 26.68
N GLU A 176 12.62 -6.93 26.16
CA GLU A 176 12.91 -8.23 25.56
C GLU A 176 13.34 -8.13 24.10
N GLY A 177 13.27 -6.93 23.49
CA GLY A 177 13.62 -6.68 22.09
C GLY A 177 12.47 -6.89 21.11
N MET A 178 11.26 -7.19 21.58
CA MET A 178 10.06 -7.33 20.74
C MET A 178 9.55 -5.98 20.25
N TYR A 179 8.96 -5.95 19.06
CA TYR A 179 8.30 -4.75 18.56
C TYR A 179 7.19 -4.28 19.51
N VAL A 180 7.07 -2.96 19.71
CA VAL A 180 5.99 -2.32 20.47
C VAL A 180 5.22 -1.33 19.60
N HIS A 181 3.92 -1.24 19.82
CA HIS A 181 3.03 -0.30 19.16
C HIS A 181 2.17 0.43 20.19
N ALA A 182 2.64 1.59 20.63
CA ALA A 182 2.05 2.32 21.76
C ALA A 182 0.54 2.59 21.65
N ALA A 183 0.00 2.80 20.46
CA ALA A 183 -1.44 3.01 20.28
C ALA A 183 -2.25 1.71 20.47
N LEU A 184 -1.71 0.57 20.01
CA LEU A 184 -2.35 -0.74 20.17
C LEU A 184 -2.21 -1.24 21.61
N ASP A 185 -1.05 -1.01 22.25
CA ASP A 185 -0.86 -1.32 23.68
C ASP A 185 -1.88 -0.55 24.52
N ARG A 186 -2.00 0.76 24.29
CA ARG A 186 -3.02 1.58 24.99
C ARG A 186 -4.44 1.06 24.74
N MET A 187 -4.75 0.61 23.53
CA MET A 187 -6.08 0.06 23.22
C MET A 187 -6.36 -1.22 24.00
N ILE A 188 -5.37 -2.11 24.16
CA ILE A 188 -5.48 -3.31 25.01
C ILE A 188 -5.64 -2.90 26.48
N GLU A 189 -4.82 -2.00 26.99
CA GLU A 189 -4.84 -1.54 28.38
C GLU A 189 -6.17 -0.87 28.75
N THR A 190 -6.67 -0.01 27.88
CA THR A 190 -7.91 0.75 28.12
C THR A 190 -9.18 0.02 27.67
N GLN A 191 -9.03 -1.16 27.06
CA GLN A 191 -10.13 -1.89 26.43
C GLN A 191 -10.89 -1.02 25.42
N GLY A 192 -10.13 -0.22 24.66
CA GLY A 192 -10.65 0.82 23.75
C GLY A 192 -11.13 0.31 22.39
N TRP A 193 -11.63 -0.93 22.32
CA TRP A 193 -12.20 -1.52 21.13
C TRP A 193 -13.69 -1.84 21.30
N LEU A 194 -14.38 -2.29 20.25
CA LEU A 194 -15.81 -2.61 20.25
C LEU A 194 -16.17 -3.75 21.20
N CYS A 195 -15.27 -4.70 21.40
CA CYS A 195 -15.39 -5.79 22.33
C CYS A 195 -14.12 -5.93 23.20
N PRO A 196 -14.16 -6.60 24.35
CA PRO A 196 -12.99 -6.83 25.18
C PRO A 196 -11.87 -7.59 24.45
N ILE A 197 -10.61 -7.21 24.70
CA ILE A 197 -9.42 -7.89 24.19
C ILE A 197 -8.72 -8.55 25.38
N GLN A 198 -8.68 -9.87 25.41
CA GLN A 198 -7.98 -10.66 26.42
C GLN A 198 -6.64 -11.12 25.88
N ALA A 199 -5.56 -10.53 26.36
CA ALA A 199 -4.17 -10.83 25.96
C ALA A 199 -3.27 -11.10 27.19
N ASP A 200 -3.86 -11.33 28.35
CA ASP A 200 -3.20 -11.48 29.65
C ASP A 200 -3.10 -12.92 30.13
N LYS A 201 -3.56 -13.87 29.32
CA LYS A 201 -3.54 -15.30 29.66
C LYS A 201 -2.78 -16.09 28.62
N ARG A 202 -2.10 -17.14 29.10
CA ARG A 202 -1.44 -18.10 28.24
C ARG A 202 -2.51 -18.98 27.56
N VAL A 203 -2.62 -18.89 26.24
CA VAL A 203 -3.54 -19.70 25.41
C VAL A 203 -2.77 -20.21 24.18
N ASP A 204 -3.26 -21.30 23.58
CA ASP A 204 -2.56 -21.94 22.46
C ASP A 204 -2.91 -21.34 21.09
N GLY A 205 -3.89 -20.43 21.02
CA GLY A 205 -4.30 -19.81 19.77
C GLY A 205 -5.06 -18.51 19.99
N ALA A 206 -5.09 -17.68 18.94
CA ALA A 206 -5.90 -16.47 18.89
C ALA A 206 -7.25 -16.78 18.25
N PHE A 207 -8.30 -16.14 18.73
CA PHE A 207 -9.65 -16.25 18.15
C PHE A 207 -10.57 -15.13 18.63
N TYR A 208 -11.52 -14.76 17.78
CA TYR A 208 -12.70 -14.02 18.20
C TYR A 208 -13.82 -15.00 18.58
N SER A 209 -14.45 -14.80 19.72
CA SER A 209 -15.60 -15.59 20.20
C SER A 209 -16.90 -14.80 20.00
N PRO A 210 -17.72 -15.12 18.98
CA PRO A 210 -19.00 -14.42 18.79
C PRO A 210 -20.00 -14.63 19.94
N ALA A 211 -19.91 -15.78 20.64
CA ALA A 211 -20.79 -16.10 21.74
C ALA A 211 -20.53 -15.26 22.99
N GLN A 212 -19.29 -14.85 23.20
CA GLN A 212 -18.86 -14.04 24.34
C GLN A 212 -18.56 -12.59 23.95
N ASP A 213 -18.56 -12.30 22.67
CA ASP A 213 -18.15 -11.00 22.08
C ASP A 213 -16.78 -10.54 22.62
N ILE A 214 -15.77 -11.40 22.50
CA ILE A 214 -14.42 -11.17 23.02
C ILE A 214 -13.36 -11.64 22.02
N VAL A 215 -12.30 -10.86 21.88
CA VAL A 215 -11.06 -11.27 21.22
C VAL A 215 -10.11 -11.88 22.24
N VAL A 216 -9.66 -13.10 22.00
CA VAL A 216 -8.69 -13.81 22.84
C VAL A 216 -7.38 -13.96 22.08
N LEU A 217 -6.28 -13.59 22.72
CA LEU A 217 -4.92 -13.64 22.15
C LEU A 217 -3.98 -14.39 23.09
N PRO A 218 -3.01 -15.16 22.58
CA PRO A 218 -1.86 -15.58 23.36
C PRO A 218 -1.15 -14.34 23.94
N MET A 219 -0.54 -14.49 25.09
CA MET A 219 0.30 -13.45 25.68
C MET A 219 1.41 -13.06 24.69
N LYS A 220 1.78 -11.78 24.66
CA LYS A 220 2.79 -11.27 23.72
C LYS A 220 4.11 -12.06 23.79
N GLU A 221 4.52 -12.48 24.98
CA GLU A 221 5.74 -13.26 25.21
C GLU A 221 5.70 -14.63 24.53
N GLN A 222 4.53 -15.18 24.24
CA GLN A 222 4.39 -16.44 23.49
C GLN A 222 4.79 -16.32 22.02
N PHE A 223 4.87 -15.10 21.51
CA PHE A 223 5.38 -14.81 20.16
C PHE A 223 6.90 -14.59 20.14
N ASN A 224 7.55 -14.57 21.32
CA ASN A 224 9.01 -14.48 21.42
C ASN A 224 9.65 -15.86 21.28
N ILE A 225 9.61 -16.40 20.05
CA ILE A 225 10.10 -17.76 19.71
C ILE A 225 11.39 -17.72 18.89
N GLY A 226 11.98 -16.56 18.65
CA GLY A 226 13.18 -16.37 17.86
C GLY A 226 14.46 -16.37 18.70
N ASP A 227 15.56 -16.78 18.06
CA ASP A 227 16.90 -16.79 18.69
C ASP A 227 17.73 -15.54 18.31
N THR A 228 17.31 -14.81 17.28
CA THR A 228 17.98 -13.59 16.81
C THR A 228 17.20 -12.32 17.16
N PRO A 229 17.86 -11.15 17.31
CA PRO A 229 17.19 -9.88 17.58
C PRO A 229 16.10 -9.53 16.55
N GLU A 230 16.29 -9.93 15.29
CA GLU A 230 15.35 -9.72 14.19
C GLU A 230 14.12 -10.61 14.33
N GLU A 231 14.30 -11.87 14.73
CA GLU A 231 13.20 -12.81 14.96
C GLU A 231 12.37 -12.41 16.16
N ILE A 232 13.03 -12.02 17.26
CA ILE A 232 12.39 -11.50 18.48
C ILE A 232 11.56 -10.25 18.14
N TYR A 233 12.13 -9.31 17.40
CA TYR A 233 11.41 -8.11 16.95
C TYR A 233 10.18 -8.46 16.10
N ARG A 234 10.34 -9.42 15.19
CA ARG A 234 9.26 -9.92 14.34
C ARG A 234 8.14 -10.57 15.17
N GLY A 235 8.48 -11.31 16.21
CA GLY A 235 7.48 -11.87 17.14
C GLY A 235 6.55 -10.82 17.70
N GLY A 236 7.08 -9.66 18.11
CA GLY A 236 6.26 -8.51 18.52
C GLY A 236 5.33 -8.01 17.42
N MET A 237 5.80 -7.95 16.16
CA MET A 237 4.95 -7.56 15.02
C MET A 237 3.84 -8.59 14.76
N GLU A 238 4.14 -9.87 14.88
CA GLU A 238 3.18 -10.96 14.69
C GLU A 238 2.07 -10.92 15.75
N PHE A 239 2.38 -10.58 17.00
CA PHE A 239 1.38 -10.38 18.05
C PHE A 239 0.33 -9.34 17.63
N TYR A 240 0.75 -8.13 17.23
CA TYR A 240 -0.19 -7.09 16.81
C TYR A 240 -0.92 -7.43 15.51
N SER A 241 -0.24 -8.08 14.57
CA SER A 241 -0.87 -8.54 13.32
C SER A 241 -1.98 -9.55 13.60
N THR A 242 -1.74 -10.50 14.50
CA THR A 242 -2.72 -11.50 14.93
C THR A 242 -3.91 -10.82 15.62
N MET A 243 -3.64 -9.88 16.52
CA MET A 243 -4.68 -9.09 17.18
C MET A 243 -5.59 -8.38 16.18
N LEU A 244 -5.00 -7.63 15.23
CA LEU A 244 -5.75 -6.90 14.22
C LEU A 244 -6.55 -7.85 13.30
N HIS A 245 -6.06 -9.06 13.07
CA HIS A 245 -6.79 -10.08 12.32
C HIS A 245 -8.06 -10.51 13.08
N GLU A 246 -7.92 -10.89 14.34
CA GLU A 246 -9.07 -11.31 15.15
C GLU A 246 -10.11 -10.18 15.38
N MET A 247 -9.64 -8.93 15.44
CA MET A 247 -10.51 -7.75 15.53
C MET A 247 -11.30 -7.48 14.26
N SER A 248 -10.94 -8.07 13.12
CA SER A 248 -11.64 -7.92 11.84
C SER A 248 -12.83 -8.87 11.68
N HIS A 249 -13.01 -9.83 12.57
CA HIS A 249 -14.14 -10.75 12.60
C HIS A 249 -15.33 -10.14 13.34
#